data_82399a3f04c72878901e8d61213535b7
#
_entry.id   82399a3f04c72878901e8d61213535b7
#
_cell.length_a   1.000
_cell.length_b   1.000
_cell.length_c   1.000
_cell.angle_alpha   90.00
_cell.angle_beta   90.00
_cell.angle_gamma   90.00
#
_symmetry.space_group_name_H-M   'P 1'
#
loop_
_entity.id
_entity.type
_entity.pdbx_description
1 polymer ?
#
loop_
_entity_poly.entity_id
_entity_poly.type
_entity_poly.pdbx_seq_one_letter_code
_entity_poly.pdbx_strand_id
1 'polypeptide(L)'
;MTLTALTIFITVIVLISFPYIFNTLKLKNPNKIKIPPHGNQAFLSKGKIFYCWHEPRELSSDEIIVLVHGFATPSFVWNGILEDLLSTGRRVLTYDHFGRGYSDRPKEKYNINFYVDTLEELLTLLKVSEDLHLIGYSMGGPISALFSHRNKRKIKTLNLIAPAGYIPEPHWAMKLFIIPIVGDYLFKAFPLIYKNISASETENSDDPKAIGKEEFEDYFLQQTLYRGFTDSLLSTARNFNMTDSSEAFKKIGLDRINTQVMWGTHDGVCPISGLEK
;
A
#
# COMPACT_ATOMS: atom_id res chain seq x y z
N MET A 1 -43.52 6.94 24.56
CA MET A 1 -42.10 6.88 25.05
C MET A 1 -42.02 7.89 26.19
N THR A 2 -41.60 7.51 27.37
CA THR A 2 -41.46 8.43 28.51
C THR A 2 -40.32 9.39 28.25
N LEU A 3 -40.37 10.58 28.84
CA LEU A 3 -39.31 11.61 28.73
C LEU A 3 -37.93 11.01 29.12
N THR A 4 -37.92 10.21 30.15
CA THR A 4 -36.73 9.51 30.64
C THR A 4 -36.15 8.55 29.57
N ALA A 5 -36.98 7.77 28.89
CA ALA A 5 -36.53 6.86 27.83
C ALA A 5 -35.96 7.62 26.62
N LEU A 6 -36.57 8.76 26.28
CA LEU A 6 -36.07 9.64 25.22
C LEU A 6 -34.70 10.23 25.59
N THR A 7 -34.53 10.71 26.83
CA THR A 7 -33.26 11.28 27.31
C THR A 7 -32.16 10.22 27.28
N ILE A 8 -32.42 9.01 27.78
CA ILE A 8 -31.44 7.90 27.71
C ILE A 8 -31.08 7.60 26.26
N PHE A 9 -32.04 7.50 25.37
CA PHE A 9 -31.80 7.21 23.95
C PHE A 9 -30.92 8.27 23.28
N ILE A 10 -31.20 9.56 23.50
CA ILE A 10 -30.39 10.68 22.97
C ILE A 10 -28.97 10.62 23.55
N THR A 11 -28.83 10.37 24.87
CA THR A 11 -27.54 10.31 25.52
C THR A 11 -26.68 9.17 24.91
N VAL A 12 -27.27 8.00 24.69
CA VAL A 12 -26.58 6.86 24.05
C VAL A 12 -26.13 7.20 22.63
N ILE A 13 -27.00 7.83 21.83
CA ILE A 13 -26.63 8.27 20.47
C ILE A 13 -25.46 9.25 20.52
N VAL A 14 -25.50 10.24 21.42
CA VAL A 14 -24.42 11.22 21.56
C VAL A 14 -23.11 10.53 21.97
N LEU A 15 -23.14 9.64 22.95
CA LEU A 15 -21.95 8.91 23.40
C LEU A 15 -21.32 8.05 22.30
N ILE A 16 -22.15 7.40 21.49
CA ILE A 16 -21.67 6.58 20.37
C ILE A 16 -21.16 7.46 19.22
N SER A 17 -21.86 8.52 18.85
CA SER A 17 -21.49 9.35 17.68
C SER A 17 -20.34 10.32 17.96
N PHE A 18 -20.17 10.76 19.21
CA PHE A 18 -19.18 11.77 19.59
C PHE A 18 -17.74 11.41 19.18
N PRO A 19 -17.18 10.23 19.52
CA PRO A 19 -15.80 9.92 19.17
C PRO A 19 -15.59 9.89 17.63
N TYR A 20 -16.55 9.39 16.89
CA TYR A 20 -16.51 9.38 15.42
C TYR A 20 -16.49 10.81 14.85
N ILE A 21 -17.41 11.66 15.28
CA ILE A 21 -17.52 13.05 14.80
C ILE A 21 -16.27 13.83 15.19
N PHE A 22 -15.87 13.75 16.46
CA PHE A 22 -14.72 14.47 17.00
C PHE A 22 -13.42 14.14 16.25
N ASN A 23 -13.11 12.84 16.05
CA ASN A 23 -11.93 12.43 15.35
C ASN A 23 -11.98 12.75 13.85
N THR A 24 -13.16 12.64 13.24
CA THR A 24 -13.33 12.98 11.81
C THR A 24 -13.13 14.50 11.56
N LEU A 25 -13.57 15.35 12.47
CA LEU A 25 -13.38 16.80 12.36
C LEU A 25 -11.91 17.23 12.52
N LYS A 26 -11.11 16.45 13.25
CA LYS A 26 -9.66 16.69 13.41
C LYS A 26 -8.84 16.34 12.19
N LEU A 27 -9.36 15.55 11.26
CA LEU A 27 -8.61 15.11 10.09
C LEU A 27 -8.25 16.30 9.19
N LYS A 28 -6.98 16.35 8.84
CA LYS A 28 -6.41 17.38 7.96
C LYS A 28 -6.85 17.20 6.50
N ASN A 29 -6.85 18.27 5.75
CA ASN A 29 -7.09 18.20 4.31
C ASN A 29 -5.85 17.58 3.60
N PRO A 30 -5.99 16.51 2.81
CA PRO A 30 -4.87 15.87 2.10
C PRO A 30 -4.16 16.82 1.12
N ASN A 31 -4.86 17.81 0.55
CA ASN A 31 -4.24 18.80 -0.33
C ASN A 31 -3.22 19.73 0.37
N LYS A 32 -3.12 19.64 1.70
CA LYS A 32 -2.12 20.38 2.51
C LYS A 32 -0.93 19.53 2.90
N ILE A 33 -0.83 18.31 2.41
CA ILE A 33 0.37 17.46 2.62
C ILE A 33 1.54 18.13 1.92
N LYS A 34 2.60 18.41 2.66
CA LYS A 34 3.83 18.93 2.09
C LYS A 34 4.61 17.78 1.47
N ILE A 35 4.86 17.90 0.18
CA ILE A 35 5.65 16.93 -0.57
C ILE A 35 7.13 17.15 -0.26
N PRO A 36 7.93 16.07 -0.09
CA PRO A 36 9.37 16.17 0.03
C PRO A 36 9.99 16.90 -1.18
N PRO A 37 11.09 17.66 -0.99
CA PRO A 37 11.69 18.47 -2.07
C PRO A 37 12.13 17.66 -3.30
N HIS A 38 12.48 16.39 -3.11
CA HIS A 38 12.89 15.46 -4.18
C HIS A 38 11.73 14.72 -4.83
N GLY A 39 10.49 14.92 -4.33
CA GLY A 39 9.30 14.27 -4.85
C GLY A 39 8.59 15.06 -5.94
N ASN A 40 7.90 14.35 -6.79
CA ASN A 40 7.13 14.89 -7.90
C ASN A 40 5.67 14.45 -7.82
N GLN A 41 4.79 15.11 -8.56
CA GLN A 41 3.38 14.72 -8.72
C GLN A 41 3.04 14.52 -10.20
N ALA A 42 2.49 13.36 -10.51
CA ALA A 42 1.89 13.07 -11.81
C ALA A 42 0.36 13.25 -11.72
N PHE A 43 -0.21 13.98 -12.67
CA PHE A 43 -1.66 14.17 -12.76
C PHE A 43 -2.26 13.06 -13.61
N LEU A 44 -2.88 12.09 -12.96
CA LEU A 44 -3.55 10.97 -13.60
C LEU A 44 -5.07 11.20 -13.67
N SER A 45 -5.78 10.31 -14.35
CA SER A 45 -7.23 10.40 -14.55
C SER A 45 -8.05 10.44 -13.25
N LYS A 46 -7.54 9.88 -12.16
CA LYS A 46 -8.21 9.80 -10.85
C LYS A 46 -7.65 10.74 -9.79
N GLY A 47 -6.63 11.52 -10.11
CA GLY A 47 -5.99 12.45 -9.18
C GLY A 47 -4.48 12.48 -9.33
N LYS A 48 -3.81 13.02 -8.31
CA LYS A 48 -2.34 13.15 -8.29
C LYS A 48 -1.69 11.94 -7.64
N ILE A 49 -0.69 11.40 -8.31
CA ILE A 49 0.23 10.38 -7.78
C ILE A 49 1.55 11.03 -7.43
N PHE A 50 2.01 10.77 -6.21
CA PHE A 50 3.37 11.11 -5.79
C PHE A 50 4.34 10.07 -6.33
N TYR A 51 5.47 10.52 -6.85
CA TYR A 51 6.57 9.67 -7.30
C TYR A 51 7.92 10.34 -7.10
N CYS A 52 8.99 9.53 -7.02
CA CYS A 52 10.36 9.97 -7.00
C CYS A 52 11.18 9.21 -8.03
N TRP A 53 12.02 9.95 -8.76
CA TRP A 53 13.15 9.39 -9.47
C TRP A 53 14.37 9.43 -8.57
N HIS A 54 15.06 8.31 -8.51
CA HIS A 54 16.34 8.18 -7.82
C HIS A 54 17.40 7.86 -8.87
N GLU A 55 18.41 8.72 -8.94
CA GLU A 55 19.49 8.60 -9.91
C GLU A 55 20.69 7.88 -9.28
N PRO A 56 21.32 6.91 -9.96
CA PRO A 56 22.56 6.30 -9.50
C PRO A 56 23.71 7.30 -9.58
N ARG A 57 24.79 7.06 -8.84
CA ARG A 57 26.01 7.91 -8.93
C ARG A 57 26.63 7.87 -10.34
N GLU A 58 26.62 6.69 -10.95
CA GLU A 58 27.05 6.45 -12.33
C GLU A 58 25.95 5.67 -13.05
N LEU A 59 25.37 6.28 -14.07
CA LEU A 59 24.36 5.64 -14.91
C LEU A 59 25.08 4.69 -15.88
N SER A 60 24.85 3.40 -15.75
CA SER A 60 25.47 2.37 -16.60
C SER A 60 24.45 1.59 -17.45
N SER A 61 23.16 1.84 -17.27
CA SER A 61 22.09 1.17 -18.01
C SER A 61 20.88 2.08 -18.12
N ASP A 62 20.18 2.03 -19.26
CA ASP A 62 18.90 2.70 -19.47
C ASP A 62 17.70 1.91 -18.90
N GLU A 63 17.94 0.69 -18.41
CA GLU A 63 16.94 -0.13 -17.75
C GLU A 63 16.46 0.56 -16.46
N ILE A 64 15.17 0.41 -16.15
CA ILE A 64 14.53 1.09 -15.04
C ILE A 64 14.02 0.09 -14.00
N ILE A 65 14.31 0.35 -12.75
CA ILE A 65 13.74 -0.39 -11.62
C ILE A 65 12.50 0.36 -11.13
N VAL A 66 11.35 -0.32 -11.06
CA VAL A 66 10.09 0.24 -10.54
C VAL A 66 9.70 -0.50 -9.28
N LEU A 67 9.50 0.24 -8.19
CA LEU A 67 9.21 -0.32 -6.86
C LEU A 67 7.72 -0.14 -6.52
N VAL A 68 7.03 -1.27 -6.30
CA VAL A 68 5.58 -1.34 -6.04
C VAL A 68 5.35 -1.76 -4.59
N HIS A 69 4.96 -0.82 -3.74
CA HIS A 69 4.84 -1.02 -2.30
C HIS A 69 3.57 -1.80 -1.89
N GLY A 70 3.49 -2.13 -0.59
CA GLY A 70 2.43 -2.95 0.00
C GLY A 70 1.14 -2.22 0.36
N PHE A 71 0.35 -2.85 1.25
CA PHE A 71 -1.01 -2.44 1.60
C PHE A 71 -1.09 -1.10 2.33
N ALA A 72 -0.35 -0.96 3.42
CA ALA A 72 -0.49 0.19 4.32
C ALA A 72 0.72 1.14 4.29
N THR A 73 1.83 0.68 3.76
CA THR A 73 3.13 1.36 3.76
C THR A 73 3.41 1.98 2.40
N PRO A 74 3.55 3.31 2.28
CA PRO A 74 3.95 3.97 1.04
C PRO A 74 5.44 3.75 0.72
N SER A 75 5.94 4.47 -0.27
CA SER A 75 7.27 4.29 -0.88
C SER A 75 8.45 4.36 0.10
N PHE A 76 8.29 4.94 1.29
CA PHE A 76 9.37 4.95 2.29
C PHE A 76 9.86 3.55 2.68
N VAL A 77 9.04 2.51 2.52
CA VAL A 77 9.41 1.12 2.83
C VAL A 77 10.65 0.66 2.06
N TRP A 78 10.99 1.35 0.97
CA TRP A 78 12.12 1.04 0.11
C TRP A 78 13.44 1.68 0.54
N ASN A 79 13.42 2.59 1.54
CA ASN A 79 14.62 3.35 1.94
C ASN A 79 15.81 2.44 2.28
N GLY A 80 15.56 1.29 2.91
CA GLY A 80 16.61 0.37 3.34
C GLY A 80 17.39 -0.31 2.21
N ILE A 81 16.80 -0.45 1.02
CA ILE A 81 17.43 -1.14 -0.13
C ILE A 81 17.74 -0.21 -1.31
N LEU A 82 17.34 1.06 -1.21
CA LEU A 82 17.41 2.00 -2.32
C LEU A 82 18.84 2.21 -2.83
N GLU A 83 19.80 2.42 -1.91
CA GLU A 83 21.21 2.61 -2.26
C GLU A 83 21.81 1.36 -2.94
N ASP A 84 21.44 0.17 -2.51
CA ASP A 84 21.91 -1.08 -3.12
C ASP A 84 21.35 -1.22 -4.55
N LEU A 85 20.09 -0.85 -4.77
CA LEU A 85 19.49 -0.85 -6.10
C LEU A 85 20.17 0.19 -7.02
N LEU A 86 20.44 1.38 -6.52
CA LEU A 86 21.14 2.42 -7.27
C LEU A 86 22.58 2.04 -7.60
N SER A 87 23.24 1.24 -6.74
CA SER A 87 24.59 0.74 -7.00
C SER A 87 24.69 -0.14 -8.26
N THR A 88 23.56 -0.65 -8.76
CA THR A 88 23.50 -1.38 -10.03
C THR A 88 23.64 -0.49 -11.27
N GLY A 89 23.76 0.82 -11.10
CA GLY A 89 23.87 1.80 -12.20
C GLY A 89 22.56 2.03 -12.96
N ARG A 90 21.42 1.70 -12.36
CA ARG A 90 20.08 1.89 -12.92
C ARG A 90 19.32 2.97 -12.17
N ARG A 91 18.45 3.69 -12.89
CA ARG A 91 17.48 4.58 -12.26
C ARG A 91 16.39 3.78 -11.54
N VAL A 92 15.98 4.28 -10.39
CA VAL A 92 14.88 3.67 -9.61
C VAL A 92 13.70 4.63 -9.54
N LEU A 93 12.52 4.13 -9.86
CA LEU A 93 11.25 4.83 -9.70
C LEU A 93 10.50 4.28 -8.49
N THR A 94 10.23 5.14 -7.52
CA THR A 94 9.30 4.87 -6.43
C THR A 94 8.04 5.71 -6.60
N TYR A 95 6.89 5.22 -6.15
CA TYR A 95 5.64 5.99 -6.13
C TYR A 95 4.75 5.55 -4.99
N ASP A 96 3.83 6.40 -4.59
CA ASP A 96 2.81 6.06 -3.59
C ASP A 96 1.52 5.70 -4.30
N HIS A 97 0.93 4.55 -4.01
CA HIS A 97 -0.40 4.19 -4.48
C HIS A 97 -1.43 5.26 -4.10
N PHE A 98 -2.47 5.42 -4.92
CA PHE A 98 -3.63 6.19 -4.47
C PHE A 98 -4.09 5.73 -3.08
N GLY A 99 -4.44 6.68 -2.23
CA GLY A 99 -4.85 6.41 -0.85
C GLY A 99 -3.70 6.29 0.14
N ARG A 100 -2.45 6.33 -0.28
CA ARG A 100 -1.25 6.19 0.55
C ARG A 100 -0.31 7.38 0.40
N GLY A 101 0.53 7.58 1.42
CA GLY A 101 1.60 8.57 1.41
C GLY A 101 1.14 9.95 0.97
N TYR A 102 1.83 10.47 -0.03
CA TYR A 102 1.61 11.80 -0.60
C TYR A 102 0.67 11.82 -1.81
N SER A 103 0.15 10.66 -2.23
CA SER A 103 -0.82 10.55 -3.32
C SER A 103 -2.23 10.93 -2.90
N ASP A 104 -3.06 11.35 -3.86
CA ASP A 104 -4.48 11.65 -3.64
C ASP A 104 -5.26 10.40 -3.18
N ARG A 105 -6.44 10.64 -2.64
CA ARG A 105 -7.32 9.61 -2.05
C ARG A 105 -8.70 9.63 -2.71
N PRO A 106 -8.79 9.26 -4.01
CA PRO A 106 -10.05 9.26 -4.73
C PRO A 106 -11.05 8.27 -4.11
N LYS A 107 -12.35 8.56 -4.25
CA LYS A 107 -13.42 7.67 -3.82
C LYS A 107 -13.66 6.60 -4.89
N GLU A 108 -12.87 5.54 -4.85
CA GLU A 108 -12.88 4.45 -5.83
C GLU A 108 -12.95 3.08 -5.14
N LYS A 109 -13.21 2.04 -5.94
CA LYS A 109 -13.00 0.65 -5.50
C LYS A 109 -11.53 0.30 -5.68
N TYR A 110 -10.80 0.23 -4.58
CA TYR A 110 -9.37 -0.08 -4.55
C TYR A 110 -9.15 -1.59 -4.72
N ASN A 111 -9.39 -2.11 -5.91
CA ASN A 111 -9.13 -3.49 -6.29
C ASN A 111 -7.80 -3.60 -7.07
N ILE A 112 -7.39 -4.82 -7.42
CA ILE A 112 -6.14 -5.05 -8.13
C ILE A 112 -6.08 -4.31 -9.48
N ASN A 113 -7.19 -4.26 -10.24
CA ASN A 113 -7.23 -3.57 -11.51
C ASN A 113 -7.02 -2.06 -11.35
N PHE A 114 -7.64 -1.44 -10.33
CA PHE A 114 -7.44 -0.03 -10.03
C PHE A 114 -5.97 0.32 -9.82
N TYR A 115 -5.23 -0.52 -9.09
CA TYR A 115 -3.80 -0.31 -8.86
C TYR A 115 -2.95 -0.55 -10.12
N VAL A 116 -3.26 -1.58 -10.89
CA VAL A 116 -2.57 -1.88 -12.15
C VAL A 116 -2.80 -0.79 -13.18
N ASP A 117 -4.05 -0.36 -13.36
CA ASP A 117 -4.42 0.73 -14.29
C ASP A 117 -3.70 2.04 -13.89
N THR A 118 -3.59 2.33 -12.58
CA THR A 118 -2.83 3.48 -12.07
C THR A 118 -1.35 3.39 -12.43
N LEU A 119 -0.74 2.23 -12.27
CA LEU A 119 0.68 2.03 -12.61
C LEU A 119 0.91 2.14 -14.13
N GLU A 120 0.00 1.58 -14.94
CA GLU A 120 0.05 1.70 -16.40
C GLU A 120 -0.04 3.17 -16.84
N GLU A 121 -0.97 3.93 -16.26
CA GLU A 121 -1.14 5.35 -16.57
C GLU A 121 0.08 6.18 -16.14
N LEU A 122 0.62 5.92 -14.94
CA LEU A 122 1.82 6.58 -14.42
C LEU A 122 3.01 6.35 -15.34
N LEU A 123 3.33 5.11 -15.66
CA LEU A 123 4.48 4.77 -16.51
C LEU A 123 4.32 5.33 -17.93
N THR A 124 3.10 5.34 -18.47
CA THR A 124 2.81 5.95 -19.75
C THR A 124 3.06 7.45 -19.74
N LEU A 125 2.59 8.16 -18.70
CA LEU A 125 2.82 9.60 -18.54
C LEU A 125 4.32 9.94 -18.41
N LEU A 126 5.05 9.11 -17.66
CA LEU A 126 6.49 9.25 -17.46
C LEU A 126 7.32 8.77 -18.67
N LYS A 127 6.68 8.27 -19.74
CA LYS A 127 7.31 7.72 -20.95
C LYS A 127 8.28 6.56 -20.65
N VAL A 128 7.95 5.77 -19.65
CA VAL A 128 8.67 4.56 -19.26
C VAL A 128 8.06 3.38 -20.03
N SER A 129 8.69 2.93 -21.10
CA SER A 129 8.07 2.05 -22.07
C SER A 129 8.67 0.65 -22.17
N GLU A 130 9.94 0.45 -21.83
CA GLU A 130 10.67 -0.80 -22.09
C GLU A 130 11.69 -1.09 -20.99
N ASP A 131 12.17 -2.34 -20.96
CA ASP A 131 13.27 -2.81 -20.12
C ASP A 131 13.09 -2.57 -18.62
N LEU A 132 11.92 -2.95 -18.12
CA LEU A 132 11.53 -2.76 -16.72
C LEU A 132 11.94 -3.92 -15.83
N HIS A 133 12.55 -3.59 -14.70
CA HIS A 133 12.69 -4.47 -13.55
C HIS A 133 11.62 -4.08 -12.52
N LEU A 134 10.60 -4.91 -12.35
CA LEU A 134 9.59 -4.68 -11.31
C LEU A 134 9.98 -5.37 -10.01
N ILE A 135 9.84 -4.64 -8.89
CA ILE A 135 9.97 -5.20 -7.55
C ILE A 135 8.66 -4.91 -6.80
N GLY A 136 7.92 -5.97 -6.49
CA GLY A 136 6.65 -5.88 -5.77
C GLY A 136 6.72 -6.47 -4.36
N TYR A 137 6.41 -5.66 -3.35
CA TYR A 137 6.39 -6.07 -1.95
C TYR A 137 4.97 -6.30 -1.46
N SER A 138 4.70 -7.42 -0.75
CA SER A 138 3.40 -7.72 -0.15
C SER A 138 2.25 -7.56 -1.17
N MET A 139 1.26 -6.67 -0.95
CA MET A 139 0.20 -6.35 -1.91
C MET A 139 0.74 -5.90 -3.28
N GLY A 140 1.90 -5.27 -3.32
CA GLY A 140 2.59 -4.89 -4.56
C GLY A 140 2.98 -6.11 -5.41
N GLY A 141 3.11 -7.29 -4.82
CA GLY A 141 3.43 -8.54 -5.53
C GLY A 141 2.37 -8.91 -6.59
N PRO A 142 1.10 -9.18 -6.22
CA PRO A 142 0.06 -9.46 -7.20
C PRO A 142 -0.23 -8.30 -8.15
N ILE A 143 -0.05 -7.03 -7.72
CA ILE A 143 -0.14 -5.88 -8.62
C ILE A 143 0.93 -5.97 -9.71
N SER A 144 2.19 -6.19 -9.30
CA SER A 144 3.32 -6.33 -10.23
C SER A 144 3.16 -7.54 -11.15
N ALA A 145 2.64 -8.66 -10.64
CA ALA A 145 2.38 -9.86 -11.43
C ALA A 145 1.32 -9.58 -12.52
N LEU A 146 0.18 -8.99 -12.17
CA LEU A 146 -0.87 -8.68 -13.14
C LEU A 146 -0.42 -7.60 -14.13
N PHE A 147 0.32 -6.58 -13.68
CA PHE A 147 0.94 -5.58 -14.56
C PHE A 147 1.90 -6.24 -15.55
N SER A 148 2.77 -7.14 -15.08
CA SER A 148 3.73 -7.86 -15.93
C SER A 148 3.03 -8.71 -16.99
N HIS A 149 1.94 -9.39 -16.64
CA HIS A 149 1.12 -10.11 -17.61
C HIS A 149 0.58 -9.20 -18.71
N ARG A 150 0.00 -8.05 -18.35
CA ARG A 150 -0.57 -7.11 -19.31
C ARG A 150 0.49 -6.44 -20.20
N ASN A 151 1.70 -6.28 -19.68
CA ASN A 151 2.80 -5.54 -20.29
C ASN A 151 4.05 -6.41 -20.52
N LYS A 152 3.88 -7.70 -20.81
CA LYS A 152 4.99 -8.69 -20.80
C LYS A 152 6.19 -8.32 -21.67
N ARG A 153 5.99 -7.59 -22.76
CA ARG A 153 7.09 -7.16 -23.66
C ARG A 153 8.00 -6.10 -23.04
N LYS A 154 7.51 -5.41 -22.00
CA LYS A 154 8.25 -4.35 -21.32
C LYS A 154 9.07 -4.88 -20.14
N ILE A 155 8.80 -6.11 -19.68
CA ILE A 155 9.33 -6.64 -18.44
C ILE A 155 10.60 -7.46 -18.70
N LYS A 156 11.70 -7.04 -18.10
CA LYS A 156 12.96 -7.80 -18.03
C LYS A 156 12.94 -8.83 -16.91
N THR A 157 12.63 -8.36 -15.70
CA THR A 157 12.53 -9.22 -14.52
C THR A 157 11.38 -8.76 -13.62
N LEU A 158 10.79 -9.72 -12.92
CA LEU A 158 9.82 -9.51 -11.87
C LEU A 158 10.39 -10.08 -10.57
N ASN A 159 10.51 -9.24 -9.55
CA ASN A 159 10.98 -9.64 -8.22
C ASN A 159 9.83 -9.47 -7.22
N LEU A 160 9.47 -10.54 -6.54
CA LEU A 160 8.37 -10.57 -5.59
C LEU A 160 8.94 -10.76 -4.19
N ILE A 161 8.71 -9.79 -3.31
CA ILE A 161 9.16 -9.83 -1.91
C ILE A 161 7.95 -10.08 -1.04
N ALA A 162 7.91 -11.23 -0.35
CA ALA A 162 6.80 -11.66 0.52
C ALA A 162 5.42 -11.32 -0.09
N PRO A 163 5.12 -11.80 -1.33
CA PRO A 163 3.93 -11.37 -2.05
C PRO A 163 2.65 -11.79 -1.32
N ALA A 164 1.69 -10.88 -1.21
CA ALA A 164 0.33 -11.22 -0.81
C ALA A 164 -0.35 -12.09 -1.89
N GLY A 165 -1.48 -12.70 -1.52
CA GLY A 165 -2.25 -13.55 -2.44
C GLY A 165 -2.41 -14.97 -1.97
N TYR A 166 -1.77 -15.29 -0.85
CA TYR A 166 -1.93 -16.54 -0.09
C TYR A 166 -1.92 -16.26 1.42
N ILE A 167 -2.29 -15.04 1.82
CA ILE A 167 -2.43 -14.68 3.24
C ILE A 167 -3.55 -15.53 3.84
N PRO A 168 -3.36 -16.12 5.01
CA PRO A 168 -4.42 -16.86 5.69
C PRO A 168 -5.67 -16.00 5.90
N GLU A 169 -6.84 -16.64 5.88
CA GLU A 169 -8.11 -15.96 6.20
C GLU A 169 -8.00 -15.28 7.57
N PRO A 170 -8.37 -14.00 7.68
CA PRO A 170 -8.31 -13.30 8.94
C PRO A 170 -9.29 -13.90 9.96
N HIS A 171 -8.90 -13.86 11.22
CA HIS A 171 -9.78 -14.27 12.33
C HIS A 171 -11.12 -13.55 12.24
N TRP A 172 -12.21 -14.23 12.64
CA TRP A 172 -13.58 -13.71 12.50
C TRP A 172 -13.76 -12.29 13.07
N ALA A 173 -13.08 -11.96 14.19
CA ALA A 173 -13.13 -10.64 14.79
C ALA A 173 -12.54 -9.56 13.89
N MET A 174 -11.49 -9.88 13.12
CA MET A 174 -10.91 -8.96 12.13
C MET A 174 -11.87 -8.72 10.96
N LYS A 175 -12.75 -9.67 10.64
CA LYS A 175 -13.77 -9.49 9.59
C LYS A 175 -14.77 -8.38 9.93
N LEU A 176 -14.98 -8.05 11.20
CA LEU A 176 -15.80 -6.90 11.60
C LEU A 176 -15.26 -5.57 11.08
N PHE A 177 -13.93 -5.43 10.98
CA PHE A 177 -13.30 -4.20 10.49
C PHE A 177 -13.53 -3.94 9.00
N ILE A 178 -13.82 -4.99 8.22
CA ILE A 178 -14.12 -4.83 6.79
C ILE A 178 -15.62 -4.70 6.50
N ILE A 179 -16.52 -4.93 7.48
CA ILE A 179 -17.96 -4.70 7.29
C ILE A 179 -18.20 -3.21 7.05
N PRO A 180 -18.89 -2.82 5.95
CA PRO A 180 -19.28 -1.43 5.71
C PRO A 180 -20.03 -0.83 6.90
N ILE A 181 -19.86 0.44 7.15
CA ILE A 181 -20.40 1.21 8.28
C ILE A 181 -19.73 0.83 9.60
N VAL A 182 -19.68 -0.47 9.96
CA VAL A 182 -19.08 -0.93 11.23
C VAL A 182 -17.59 -0.64 11.25
N GLY A 183 -16.84 -1.10 10.27
CA GLY A 183 -15.40 -0.84 10.16
C GLY A 183 -15.11 0.66 10.01
N ASP A 184 -15.90 1.37 9.19
CA ASP A 184 -15.74 2.81 9.03
C ASP A 184 -15.90 3.56 10.36
N TYR A 185 -16.88 3.15 11.15
CA TYR A 185 -17.07 3.68 12.50
C TYR A 185 -15.92 3.35 13.43
N LEU A 186 -15.53 2.07 13.51
CA LEU A 186 -14.50 1.60 14.44
C LEU A 186 -13.15 2.31 14.19
N PHE A 187 -12.71 2.38 12.93
CA PHE A 187 -11.44 3.02 12.59
C PHE A 187 -11.44 4.54 12.84
N LYS A 188 -12.56 5.21 12.62
CA LYS A 188 -12.66 6.66 12.84
C LYS A 188 -12.94 7.02 14.30
N ALA A 189 -13.69 6.20 15.03
CA ALA A 189 -13.97 6.41 16.45
C ALA A 189 -12.77 6.04 17.35
N PHE A 190 -11.98 5.03 16.96
CA PHE A 190 -10.90 4.48 17.78
C PHE A 190 -9.56 4.46 17.03
N PRO A 191 -8.88 5.60 16.87
CA PRO A 191 -7.62 5.69 16.12
C PRO A 191 -6.47 4.81 16.66
N LEU A 192 -6.55 4.36 17.92
CA LEU A 192 -5.57 3.41 18.49
C LEU A 192 -5.48 2.09 17.71
N ILE A 193 -6.52 1.73 16.94
CA ILE A 193 -6.49 0.56 16.05
C ILE A 193 -5.32 0.64 15.07
N TYR A 194 -5.02 1.84 14.54
CA TYR A 194 -3.89 2.04 13.63
C TYR A 194 -2.54 1.75 14.27
N LYS A 195 -2.38 2.11 15.55
CA LYS A 195 -1.13 1.83 16.29
C LYS A 195 -0.91 0.34 16.44
N ASN A 196 -1.98 -0.43 16.67
CA ASN A 196 -1.88 -1.88 16.76
C ASN A 196 -1.53 -2.52 15.41
N ILE A 197 -2.07 -1.98 14.29
CA ILE A 197 -1.74 -2.44 12.94
C ILE A 197 -0.26 -2.15 12.64
N SER A 198 0.22 -0.91 12.87
CA SER A 198 1.61 -0.57 12.61
C SER A 198 2.58 -1.42 13.44
N ALA A 199 2.25 -1.66 14.70
CA ALA A 199 3.08 -2.48 15.59
C ALA A 199 3.19 -3.96 15.16
N SER A 200 2.17 -4.49 14.46
CA SER A 200 2.18 -5.87 13.96
C SER A 200 2.99 -6.04 12.66
N GLU A 201 3.31 -4.95 11.97
CA GLU A 201 4.06 -4.98 10.71
C GLU A 201 5.58 -4.78 10.91
N THR A 202 6.02 -4.51 12.15
CA THR A 202 7.43 -4.22 12.44
C THR A 202 7.97 -5.12 13.54
N GLU A 203 9.08 -5.78 13.25
CA GLU A 203 9.92 -6.42 14.23
C GLU A 203 11.22 -5.60 14.41
N ASN A 204 11.89 -5.76 15.54
CA ASN A 204 13.22 -5.18 15.70
C ASN A 204 14.19 -5.94 14.79
N SER A 205 14.96 -5.21 14.00
CA SER A 205 16.01 -5.76 13.15
C SER A 205 17.35 -5.22 13.60
N ASP A 206 18.35 -6.10 13.64
CA ASP A 206 19.76 -5.72 13.89
C ASP A 206 20.45 -5.20 12.61
N ASP A 207 19.78 -5.23 11.46
CA ASP A 207 20.30 -4.69 10.20
C ASP A 207 20.28 -3.14 10.26
N PRO A 208 21.44 -2.48 10.15
CA PRO A 208 21.53 -1.02 10.22
C PRO A 208 20.82 -0.31 9.07
N LYS A 209 20.47 -1.02 7.99
CA LYS A 209 19.68 -0.49 6.86
C LYS A 209 18.17 -0.65 7.06
N ALA A 210 17.75 -1.44 8.04
CA ALA A 210 16.33 -1.60 8.33
C ALA A 210 15.74 -0.29 8.87
N ILE A 211 14.53 0.01 8.45
CA ILE A 211 13.77 1.13 9.01
C ILE A 211 13.47 0.80 10.47
N GLY A 212 13.87 1.69 11.37
CA GLY A 212 13.60 1.52 12.81
C GLY A 212 12.10 1.47 13.10
N LYS A 213 11.71 0.70 14.10
CA LYS A 213 10.29 0.54 14.47
C LYS A 213 9.59 1.86 14.74
N GLU A 214 10.22 2.77 15.50
CA GLU A 214 9.66 4.09 15.81
C GLU A 214 9.49 4.95 14.57
N GLU A 215 10.48 4.94 13.68
CA GLU A 215 10.45 5.66 12.41
C GLU A 215 9.32 5.13 11.51
N PHE A 216 9.17 3.81 11.41
CA PHE A 216 8.09 3.18 10.68
C PHE A 216 6.71 3.56 11.23
N GLU A 217 6.54 3.47 12.57
CA GLU A 217 5.28 3.87 13.22
C GLU A 217 4.95 5.33 12.94
N ASP A 218 5.92 6.22 13.01
CA ASP A 218 5.74 7.64 12.71
C ASP A 218 5.27 7.87 11.26
N TYR A 219 5.94 7.27 10.27
CA TYR A 219 5.54 7.37 8.87
C TYR A 219 4.14 6.81 8.64
N PHE A 220 3.82 5.67 9.25
CA PHE A 220 2.49 5.08 9.15
C PHE A 220 1.43 5.97 9.77
N LEU A 221 1.62 6.42 11.02
CA LEU A 221 0.64 7.22 11.75
C LEU A 221 0.43 8.60 11.15
N GLN A 222 1.45 9.20 10.53
CA GLN A 222 1.31 10.47 9.81
C GLN A 222 0.20 10.41 8.74
N GLN A 223 0.05 9.30 8.05
CA GLN A 223 -0.99 9.14 7.01
C GLN A 223 -2.41 9.17 7.60
N THR A 224 -2.58 8.65 8.83
CA THR A 224 -3.88 8.56 9.50
C THR A 224 -4.47 9.92 9.85
N LEU A 225 -3.62 10.96 9.89
CA LEU A 225 -4.03 12.33 10.20
C LEU A 225 -4.81 13.00 9.06
N TYR A 226 -4.85 12.40 7.87
CA TYR A 226 -5.44 13.01 6.69
C TYR A 226 -6.72 12.31 6.26
N ARG A 227 -7.72 13.12 5.82
CA ARG A 227 -8.99 12.60 5.28
C ARG A 227 -8.75 11.67 4.11
N GLY A 228 -9.55 10.61 4.05
CA GLY A 228 -9.54 9.63 2.98
C GLY A 228 -8.54 8.48 3.16
N PHE A 229 -7.58 8.55 4.09
CA PHE A 229 -6.67 7.42 4.37
C PHE A 229 -7.46 6.19 4.83
N THR A 230 -8.28 6.33 5.88
CA THR A 230 -9.15 5.26 6.38
C THR A 230 -10.05 4.69 5.29
N ASP A 231 -10.69 5.58 4.52
CA ASP A 231 -11.64 5.18 3.48
C ASP A 231 -10.96 4.36 2.39
N SER A 232 -9.76 4.78 1.95
CA SER A 232 -8.97 4.05 0.96
C SER A 232 -8.41 2.73 1.50
N LEU A 233 -7.98 2.71 2.78
CA LEU A 233 -7.50 1.50 3.44
C LEU A 233 -8.60 0.43 3.49
N LEU A 234 -9.78 0.81 3.99
CA LEU A 234 -10.96 -0.06 4.07
C LEU A 234 -11.49 -0.46 2.69
N SER A 235 -11.47 0.45 1.72
CA SER A 235 -11.82 0.10 0.33
C SER A 235 -10.88 -0.96 -0.23
N THR A 236 -9.58 -0.86 0.02
CA THR A 236 -8.62 -1.89 -0.38
C THR A 236 -8.90 -3.22 0.33
N ALA A 237 -9.05 -3.21 1.65
CA ALA A 237 -9.32 -4.43 2.42
C ALA A 237 -10.61 -5.15 1.99
N ARG A 238 -11.60 -4.41 1.47
CA ARG A 238 -12.89 -4.95 0.99
C ARG A 238 -12.87 -5.44 -0.46
N ASN A 239 -12.01 -4.89 -1.30
CA ASN A 239 -12.08 -5.08 -2.75
C ASN A 239 -10.82 -5.71 -3.36
N PHE A 240 -9.72 -5.78 -2.62
CA PHE A 240 -8.50 -6.45 -3.05
C PHE A 240 -8.41 -7.82 -2.38
N ASN A 241 -8.39 -8.87 -3.18
CA ASN A 241 -8.30 -10.23 -2.63
C ASN A 241 -6.84 -10.58 -2.28
N MET A 242 -6.47 -10.36 -1.01
CA MET A 242 -5.13 -10.68 -0.52
C MET A 242 -4.96 -12.16 -0.13
N THR A 243 -6.07 -12.89 0.04
CA THR A 243 -6.06 -14.30 0.42
C THR A 243 -5.96 -15.23 -0.79
N ASP A 244 -6.39 -14.76 -1.97
CA ASP A 244 -6.27 -15.49 -3.22
C ASP A 244 -5.98 -14.54 -4.40
N SER A 245 -4.72 -14.45 -4.81
CA SER A 245 -4.28 -13.78 -6.03
C SER A 245 -3.65 -14.76 -7.03
N SER A 246 -3.96 -16.06 -6.90
CA SER A 246 -3.43 -17.15 -7.72
C SER A 246 -3.52 -16.89 -9.23
N GLU A 247 -4.61 -16.27 -9.69
CA GLU A 247 -4.81 -15.89 -11.09
C GLU A 247 -3.69 -14.98 -11.64
N ALA A 248 -3.21 -14.00 -10.87
CA ALA A 248 -2.14 -13.12 -11.29
C ALA A 248 -0.82 -13.89 -11.44
N PHE A 249 -0.53 -14.78 -10.48
CA PHE A 249 0.70 -15.59 -10.49
C PHE A 249 0.69 -16.67 -11.58
N LYS A 250 -0.44 -17.35 -11.82
CA LYS A 250 -0.59 -18.29 -12.92
C LYS A 250 -0.31 -17.63 -14.27
N LYS A 251 -0.79 -16.41 -14.48
CA LYS A 251 -0.59 -15.67 -15.74
C LYS A 251 0.88 -15.39 -16.02
N ILE A 252 1.66 -14.94 -15.04
CA ILE A 252 3.10 -14.72 -15.24
C ILE A 252 3.86 -16.02 -15.51
N GLY A 253 3.44 -17.14 -14.90
CA GLY A 253 3.99 -18.47 -15.19
C GLY A 253 3.71 -18.87 -16.64
N LEU A 254 2.48 -18.71 -17.13
CA LEU A 254 2.11 -18.99 -18.52
C LEU A 254 2.87 -18.11 -19.51
N ASP A 255 3.08 -16.84 -19.17
CA ASP A 255 3.84 -15.90 -19.98
C ASP A 255 5.35 -16.10 -19.90
N ARG A 256 5.82 -16.96 -19.01
CA ARG A 256 7.25 -17.25 -18.75
C ARG A 256 8.03 -15.98 -18.39
N ILE A 257 7.42 -15.11 -17.59
CA ILE A 257 8.10 -13.92 -17.07
C ILE A 257 9.27 -14.37 -16.19
N ASN A 258 10.46 -13.80 -16.42
CA ASN A 258 11.63 -14.07 -15.59
C ASN A 258 11.37 -13.55 -14.16
N THR A 259 11.03 -14.46 -13.25
CA THR A 259 10.51 -14.13 -11.93
C THR A 259 11.40 -14.71 -10.84
N GLN A 260 11.74 -13.86 -9.86
CA GLN A 260 12.35 -14.26 -8.60
C GLN A 260 11.39 -14.01 -7.46
N VAL A 261 11.32 -14.91 -6.50
CA VAL A 261 10.53 -14.76 -5.28
C VAL A 261 11.45 -14.81 -4.07
N MET A 262 11.34 -13.81 -3.19
CA MET A 262 12.09 -13.70 -1.94
C MET A 262 11.09 -13.71 -0.78
N TRP A 263 11.39 -14.51 0.25
CA TRP A 263 10.46 -14.67 1.36
C TRP A 263 11.20 -14.83 2.68
N GLY A 264 10.72 -14.16 3.72
CA GLY A 264 11.19 -14.36 5.09
C GLY A 264 10.64 -15.67 5.66
N THR A 265 11.52 -16.51 6.23
CA THR A 265 11.10 -17.80 6.82
C THR A 265 10.18 -17.64 8.03
N HIS A 266 10.23 -16.49 8.70
CA HIS A 266 9.44 -16.16 9.89
C HIS A 266 8.39 -15.07 9.62
N ASP A 267 8.03 -14.84 8.36
CA ASP A 267 7.02 -13.84 8.00
C ASP A 267 5.65 -14.25 8.57
N GLY A 268 5.18 -13.51 9.58
CA GLY A 268 3.90 -13.76 10.25
C GLY A 268 2.69 -13.19 9.49
N VAL A 269 2.91 -12.30 8.52
CA VAL A 269 1.84 -11.66 7.74
C VAL A 269 1.59 -12.40 6.43
N CYS A 270 2.66 -12.63 5.67
CA CYS A 270 2.65 -13.42 4.45
C CYS A 270 3.47 -14.70 4.67
N PRO A 271 2.89 -15.77 5.23
CA PRO A 271 3.65 -16.98 5.57
C PRO A 271 4.29 -17.64 4.34
N ILE A 272 5.51 -18.14 4.51
CA ILE A 272 6.26 -18.83 3.44
C ILE A 272 5.53 -20.04 2.84
N SER A 273 4.56 -20.63 3.57
CA SER A 273 3.69 -21.68 3.04
C SER A 273 2.87 -21.26 1.80
N GLY A 274 2.78 -19.95 1.53
CA GLY A 274 2.23 -19.44 0.27
C GLY A 274 3.06 -19.82 -0.96
N LEU A 275 4.36 -20.13 -0.79
CA LEU A 275 5.25 -20.55 -1.88
C LEU A 275 4.90 -21.94 -2.43
N GLU A 276 4.21 -22.78 -1.68
CA GLU A 276 3.82 -24.14 -2.05
C GLU A 276 2.51 -24.19 -2.87
N LYS A 277 1.82 -23.08 -3.01
CA LYS A 277 0.52 -22.94 -3.69
C LYS A 277 0.66 -22.33 -5.08
#